data_3dfce13acfe3dbb841f5c55ce5fd75f1
#
_entry.id   3dfce13acfe3dbb841f5c55ce5fd75f1
#
_cell.length_a   1.000
_cell.length_b   1.000
_cell.length_c   1.000
_cell.angle_alpha   90.00
_cell.angle_beta   90.00
_cell.angle_gamma   90.00
#
_symmetry.space_group_name_H-M   'P 1'
#
loop_
_entity.id
_entity.type
_entity.pdbx_description
1 polymer ?
#
loop_
_entity_poly.entity_id
_entity_poly.type
_entity_poly.pdbx_seq_one_letter_code
_entity_poly.pdbx_strand_id
1 'polypeptide(L)'
;MQGKTVQIVSNNNSATENVYEKLSSPKYNLGFIAATLGSSKNKKTFVEHQDSSYPDFLTWKMSEEFGEMRKKISEQSARLKEFFDKQEKLAYLRQELSQLVTEQQYFNQYVEESDVNTDNIKFKKMLSSKQWMMLWQECQAISEEKKTIGFWFKIRTFFKYGITHWSFYKQEFSKIITTFQAMYYKAKEKELSEQISDIEGYLNGVDKHLLDDLCDNSMVLLKDKLARRYEGNDSRRVISEDNLWKESNDVLKEYPVILSTTFSSRNSLTADVVYDYLIMDEAS
;
A
#
# COMPACT_ATOMS: atom_id res chain seq x y z
N MET A 1 -15.27 16.27 -8.97
CA MET A 1 -14.13 16.95 -9.60
C MET A 1 -13.89 18.28 -8.91
N GLN A 2 -12.63 18.60 -8.61
CA GLN A 2 -12.24 19.89 -8.03
C GLN A 2 -11.81 20.90 -9.11
N GLY A 3 -12.22 20.69 -10.37
CA GLY A 3 -11.71 21.47 -11.52
C GLY A 3 -10.28 21.15 -11.91
N LYS A 4 -9.76 20.00 -11.46
CA LYS A 4 -8.37 19.57 -11.69
C LYS A 4 -8.16 19.05 -13.11
N THR A 5 -6.98 19.31 -13.64
CA THR A 5 -6.51 18.89 -14.95
C THR A 5 -5.49 17.79 -14.85
N VAL A 6 -5.49 16.85 -15.79
CA VAL A 6 -4.60 15.68 -15.79
C VAL A 6 -3.95 15.54 -17.16
N GLN A 7 -2.64 15.42 -17.20
CA GLN A 7 -1.91 14.95 -18.38
C GLN A 7 -1.47 13.49 -18.18
N ILE A 8 -1.80 12.64 -19.13
CA ILE A 8 -1.38 11.24 -19.16
C ILE A 8 -0.40 11.07 -20.32
N VAL A 9 0.82 10.60 -20.03
CA VAL A 9 1.87 10.42 -21.01
C VAL A 9 2.40 9.00 -21.00
N SER A 10 2.72 8.50 -22.20
CA SER A 10 3.41 7.22 -22.40
C SER A 10 4.44 7.36 -23.50
N ASN A 11 5.37 6.41 -23.58
CA ASN A 11 6.40 6.40 -24.63
C ASN A 11 5.83 6.16 -26.02
N ASN A 12 4.63 5.59 -26.13
CA ASN A 12 4.01 5.33 -27.42
C ASN A 12 2.52 5.75 -27.46
N ASN A 13 2.04 6.04 -28.69
CA ASN A 13 0.65 6.46 -28.91
C ASN A 13 -0.36 5.34 -28.60
N SER A 14 -0.03 4.07 -28.83
CA SER A 14 -0.98 2.98 -28.61
C SER A 14 -1.34 2.82 -27.13
N ALA A 15 -0.44 3.10 -26.20
CA ALA A 15 -0.76 3.08 -24.78
C ALA A 15 -1.75 4.19 -24.41
N THR A 16 -1.58 5.40 -24.93
CA THR A 16 -2.54 6.51 -24.72
C THR A 16 -3.86 6.28 -25.44
N GLU A 17 -3.86 5.65 -26.61
CA GLU A 17 -5.08 5.20 -27.29
C GLU A 17 -5.87 4.19 -26.48
N ASN A 18 -5.20 3.18 -25.89
CA ASN A 18 -5.85 2.20 -25.00
C ASN A 18 -6.54 2.88 -23.79
N VAL A 19 -5.91 3.92 -23.23
CA VAL A 19 -6.53 4.70 -22.15
C VAL A 19 -7.77 5.43 -22.66
N TYR A 20 -7.69 6.07 -23.84
CA TYR A 20 -8.83 6.75 -24.46
C TYR A 20 -9.97 5.80 -24.76
N GLU A 21 -9.69 4.64 -25.37
CA GLU A 21 -10.68 3.60 -25.64
C GLU A 21 -11.38 3.11 -24.37
N LYS A 22 -10.61 2.91 -23.28
CA LYS A 22 -11.18 2.57 -21.97
C LYS A 22 -12.12 3.68 -21.47
N LEU A 23 -11.69 4.93 -21.49
CA LEU A 23 -12.51 6.06 -21.06
C LEU A 23 -13.77 6.18 -21.90
N SER A 24 -13.66 5.92 -23.22
CA SER A 24 -14.78 6.01 -24.17
C SER A 24 -15.70 4.78 -24.16
N SER A 25 -15.29 3.70 -23.49
CA SER A 25 -16.08 2.47 -23.43
C SER A 25 -17.46 2.69 -22.83
N PRO A 26 -18.49 1.90 -23.19
CA PRO A 26 -19.86 2.05 -22.65
C PRO A 26 -19.94 2.00 -21.12
N LYS A 27 -19.00 1.27 -20.47
CA LYS A 27 -18.91 1.19 -19.00
C LYS A 27 -18.62 2.55 -18.38
N TYR A 28 -17.68 3.31 -18.94
CA TYR A 28 -17.25 4.59 -18.38
C TYR A 28 -17.93 5.78 -19.05
N ASN A 29 -17.97 5.79 -20.37
CA ASN A 29 -18.53 6.89 -21.20
C ASN A 29 -17.93 8.26 -20.84
N LEU A 30 -16.61 8.29 -20.64
CA LEU A 30 -15.83 9.48 -20.22
C LEU A 30 -14.92 10.01 -21.33
N GLY A 31 -14.98 9.48 -22.54
CA GLY A 31 -14.17 9.94 -23.67
C GLY A 31 -14.34 11.44 -23.98
N PHE A 32 -15.54 11.97 -23.75
CA PHE A 32 -15.84 13.37 -24.02
C PHE A 32 -15.03 14.37 -23.17
N ILE A 33 -14.43 13.99 -22.03
CA ILE A 33 -13.58 14.86 -21.22
C ILE A 33 -12.07 14.68 -21.55
N ALA A 34 -11.73 13.85 -22.51
CA ALA A 34 -10.36 13.52 -22.86
C ALA A 34 -10.01 13.99 -24.28
N ALA A 35 -8.80 14.54 -24.46
CA ALA A 35 -8.26 14.92 -25.77
C ALA A 35 -6.94 14.21 -26.03
N THR A 36 -6.82 13.56 -27.21
CA THR A 36 -5.61 12.86 -27.65
C THR A 36 -4.74 13.81 -28.46
N LEU A 37 -3.73 14.41 -27.82
CA LEU A 37 -2.89 15.47 -28.39
C LEU A 37 -1.42 15.05 -28.55
N GLY A 38 -1.14 13.75 -28.65
CA GLY A 38 0.22 13.20 -28.67
C GLY A 38 1.03 13.57 -29.91
N SER A 39 0.53 13.30 -31.09
CA SER A 39 1.20 13.60 -32.36
C SER A 39 0.39 14.58 -33.18
N SER A 40 1.00 15.17 -34.24
CA SER A 40 0.26 16.01 -35.19
C SER A 40 -0.91 15.26 -35.83
N LYS A 41 -0.74 13.97 -36.12
CA LYS A 41 -1.81 13.10 -36.60
C LYS A 41 -2.94 12.98 -35.58
N ASN A 42 -2.59 12.72 -34.31
CA ASN A 42 -3.58 12.58 -33.24
C ASN A 42 -4.35 13.89 -33.01
N LYS A 43 -3.66 15.03 -33.04
CA LYS A 43 -4.31 16.36 -32.95
C LYS A 43 -5.32 16.57 -34.06
N LYS A 44 -4.93 16.27 -35.30
CA LYS A 44 -5.82 16.38 -36.46
C LYS A 44 -7.02 15.45 -36.34
N THR A 45 -6.78 14.18 -36.01
CA THR A 45 -7.85 13.20 -35.78
C THR A 45 -8.79 13.64 -34.65
N PHE A 46 -8.25 14.17 -33.55
CA PHE A 46 -9.04 14.70 -32.43
C PHE A 46 -9.94 15.87 -32.91
N VAL A 47 -9.40 16.83 -33.65
CA VAL A 47 -10.14 17.99 -34.18
C VAL A 47 -11.26 17.55 -35.14
N GLU A 48 -10.97 16.57 -36.01
CA GLU A 48 -11.96 16.07 -36.99
C GLU A 48 -13.08 15.24 -36.36
N HIS A 49 -12.88 14.58 -35.22
CA HIS A 49 -13.83 13.64 -34.62
C HIS A 49 -14.41 14.15 -33.28
N GLN A 50 -14.35 15.46 -33.02
CA GLN A 50 -14.99 16.05 -31.84
C GLN A 50 -16.52 15.94 -31.92
N ASP A 51 -17.12 15.47 -30.81
CA ASP A 51 -18.55 15.50 -30.65
C ASP A 51 -19.05 16.96 -30.45
N SER A 52 -20.06 17.37 -31.18
CA SER A 52 -20.70 18.69 -31.03
C SER A 52 -21.74 18.74 -29.90
N SER A 53 -22.02 17.61 -29.28
CA SER A 53 -22.99 17.46 -28.19
C SER A 53 -22.37 16.73 -27.00
N TYR A 54 -22.93 16.97 -25.84
CA TYR A 54 -22.58 16.20 -24.63
C TYR A 54 -23.35 14.87 -24.59
N PRO A 55 -22.84 13.88 -23.83
CA PRO A 55 -23.59 12.65 -23.55
C PRO A 55 -24.90 12.95 -22.83
N ASP A 56 -25.89 12.05 -22.95
CA ASP A 56 -27.10 12.13 -22.14
C ASP A 56 -26.76 11.89 -20.64
N PHE A 57 -26.91 12.93 -19.85
CA PHE A 57 -26.63 12.93 -18.43
C PHE A 57 -27.83 12.52 -17.56
N LEU A 58 -29.00 12.23 -18.10
CA LEU A 58 -30.18 11.88 -17.31
C LEU A 58 -29.96 10.68 -16.40
N THR A 59 -29.24 9.68 -16.91
CA THR A 59 -28.91 8.43 -16.16
C THR A 59 -27.75 8.58 -15.18
N TRP A 60 -27.07 9.73 -15.17
CA TRP A 60 -25.86 9.94 -14.35
C TRP A 60 -26.17 10.58 -13.01
N LYS A 61 -27.37 11.10 -12.83
CA LYS A 61 -27.79 11.73 -11.58
C LYS A 61 -28.01 10.67 -10.51
N MET A 62 -27.36 10.87 -9.36
CA MET A 62 -27.55 9.99 -8.22
C MET A 62 -28.92 10.20 -7.57
N SER A 63 -29.48 9.10 -7.07
CA SER A 63 -30.66 9.12 -6.20
C SER A 63 -30.29 9.35 -4.72
N GLU A 64 -29.07 8.99 -4.31
CA GLU A 64 -28.57 9.19 -2.97
C GLU A 64 -28.07 10.63 -2.73
N GLU A 65 -28.07 11.06 -1.47
CA GLU A 65 -27.51 12.35 -1.11
C GLU A 65 -25.99 12.35 -1.32
N PHE A 66 -25.49 13.42 -1.94
CA PHE A 66 -24.07 13.59 -2.26
C PHE A 66 -23.14 13.40 -1.04
N GLY A 67 -23.58 13.89 0.14
CA GLY A 67 -22.85 13.76 1.40
C GLY A 67 -22.68 12.32 1.86
N GLU A 68 -23.73 11.51 1.74
CA GLU A 68 -23.73 10.09 2.13
C GLU A 68 -22.83 9.28 1.22
N MET A 69 -22.92 9.47 -0.11
CA MET A 69 -22.04 8.78 -1.05
C MET A 69 -20.57 9.11 -0.81
N ARG A 70 -20.25 10.38 -0.55
CA ARG A 70 -18.89 10.82 -0.24
C ARG A 70 -18.36 10.18 1.04
N LYS A 71 -19.19 10.06 2.08
CA LYS A 71 -18.85 9.40 3.33
C LYS A 71 -18.58 7.92 3.10
N LYS A 72 -19.44 7.22 2.36
CA LYS A 72 -19.29 5.82 1.98
C LYS A 72 -17.96 5.57 1.26
N ILE A 73 -17.62 6.38 0.25
CA ILE A 73 -16.36 6.33 -0.48
C ILE A 73 -15.15 6.53 0.46
N SER A 74 -15.25 7.49 1.38
CA SER A 74 -14.18 7.75 2.35
C SER A 74 -13.95 6.56 3.29
N GLU A 75 -15.01 5.94 3.78
CA GLU A 75 -14.93 4.74 4.63
C GLU A 75 -14.36 3.53 3.88
N GLN A 76 -14.81 3.31 2.64
CA GLN A 76 -14.27 2.23 1.79
C GLN A 76 -12.79 2.45 1.47
N SER A 77 -12.40 3.69 1.16
CA SER A 77 -11.00 4.04 0.92
C SER A 77 -10.11 3.82 2.15
N ALA A 78 -10.61 4.17 3.35
CA ALA A 78 -9.89 3.93 4.60
C ALA A 78 -9.71 2.43 4.87
N ARG A 79 -10.76 1.63 4.66
CA ARG A 79 -10.68 0.15 4.81
C ARG A 79 -9.71 -0.47 3.81
N LEU A 80 -9.73 -0.01 2.56
CA LEU A 80 -8.82 -0.51 1.53
C LEU A 80 -7.35 -0.16 1.85
N LYS A 81 -7.11 1.04 2.36
CA LYS A 81 -5.78 1.43 2.85
C LYS A 81 -5.32 0.53 3.99
N GLU A 82 -6.17 0.32 5.00
CA GLU A 82 -5.85 -0.59 6.11
C GLU A 82 -5.53 -2.01 5.63
N PHE A 83 -6.27 -2.51 4.63
CA PHE A 83 -6.02 -3.80 4.01
C PHE A 83 -4.59 -3.87 3.41
N PHE A 84 -4.18 -2.87 2.63
CA PHE A 84 -2.84 -2.85 2.04
C PHE A 84 -1.74 -2.68 3.09
N ASP A 85 -1.94 -1.82 4.09
CA ASP A 85 -0.98 -1.63 5.19
C ASP A 85 -0.77 -2.97 5.96
N LYS A 86 -1.83 -3.75 6.14
CA LYS A 86 -1.74 -5.09 6.76
C LYS A 86 -1.09 -6.12 5.84
N GLN A 87 -1.32 -6.08 4.53
CA GLN A 87 -0.61 -6.96 3.58
C GLN A 87 0.91 -6.70 3.58
N GLU A 88 1.31 -5.43 3.59
CA GLU A 88 2.72 -5.06 3.67
C GLU A 88 3.35 -5.54 4.99
N LYS A 89 2.65 -5.32 6.11
CA LYS A 89 3.09 -5.82 7.42
C LYS A 89 3.21 -7.34 7.45
N LEU A 90 2.27 -8.07 6.83
CA LEU A 90 2.32 -9.53 6.73
C LEU A 90 3.56 -10.00 5.96
N ALA A 91 3.88 -9.36 4.85
CA ALA A 91 5.06 -9.68 4.06
C ALA A 91 6.35 -9.48 4.89
N TYR A 92 6.44 -8.37 5.61
CA TYR A 92 7.57 -8.09 6.52
C TYR A 92 7.69 -9.15 7.63
N LEU A 93 6.59 -9.48 8.32
CA LEU A 93 6.62 -10.48 9.40
C LEU A 93 6.99 -11.88 8.91
N ARG A 94 6.53 -12.27 7.72
CA ARG A 94 6.92 -13.54 7.09
C ARG A 94 8.40 -13.58 6.75
N GLN A 95 8.96 -12.47 6.27
CA GLN A 95 10.39 -12.35 6.03
C GLN A 95 11.18 -12.45 7.35
N GLU A 96 10.76 -11.74 8.40
CA GLU A 96 11.39 -11.78 9.72
C GLU A 96 11.34 -13.20 10.30
N LEU A 97 10.21 -13.90 10.18
CA LEU A 97 10.09 -15.29 10.62
C LEU A 97 11.03 -16.23 9.85
N SER A 98 11.13 -16.07 8.53
CA SER A 98 12.03 -16.87 7.70
C SER A 98 13.51 -16.68 8.09
N GLN A 99 13.92 -15.44 8.36
CA GLN A 99 15.26 -15.12 8.85
C GLN A 99 15.50 -15.77 10.23
N LEU A 100 14.54 -15.61 11.15
CA LEU A 100 14.63 -16.19 12.49
C LEU A 100 14.77 -17.72 12.44
N VAL A 101 13.99 -18.40 11.60
CA VAL A 101 14.07 -19.87 11.44
C VAL A 101 15.45 -20.28 10.92
N THR A 102 16.02 -19.53 9.98
CA THR A 102 17.36 -19.78 9.47
C THR A 102 18.41 -19.61 10.56
N GLU A 103 18.36 -18.53 11.34
CA GLU A 103 19.25 -18.30 12.48
C GLU A 103 19.11 -19.40 13.54
N GLN A 104 17.89 -19.82 13.83
CA GLN A 104 17.61 -20.89 14.79
C GLN A 104 18.16 -22.25 14.33
N GLN A 105 18.15 -22.54 13.02
CA GLN A 105 18.78 -23.76 12.49
C GLN A 105 20.28 -23.79 12.75
N TYR A 106 21.00 -22.70 12.47
CA TYR A 106 22.43 -22.60 12.77
C TYR A 106 22.70 -22.68 14.26
N PHE A 107 21.86 -22.03 15.06
CA PHE A 107 21.99 -22.13 16.53
C PHE A 107 21.76 -23.54 17.04
N ASN A 108 20.79 -24.29 16.54
CA ASN A 108 20.52 -25.66 16.92
C ASN A 108 21.70 -26.59 16.57
N GLN A 109 22.33 -26.43 15.39
CA GLN A 109 23.54 -27.15 15.02
C GLN A 109 24.68 -26.90 16.03
N TYR A 110 24.88 -25.62 16.40
CA TYR A 110 25.89 -25.28 17.42
C TYR A 110 25.58 -25.93 18.79
N VAL A 111 24.31 -25.98 19.20
CA VAL A 111 23.90 -26.61 20.46
C VAL A 111 24.14 -28.11 20.45
N GLU A 112 23.83 -28.80 19.34
CA GLU A 112 24.07 -30.23 19.16
C GLU A 112 25.57 -30.58 19.23
N GLU A 113 26.41 -29.79 18.57
CA GLU A 113 27.85 -29.95 18.58
C GLU A 113 28.47 -29.70 19.97
N SER A 114 27.83 -28.86 20.79
CA SER A 114 28.30 -28.43 22.11
C SER A 114 27.85 -29.35 23.27
N ASP A 115 27.06 -30.41 23.00
CA ASP A 115 26.46 -31.31 23.99
C ASP A 115 25.69 -30.59 25.13
N VAL A 116 25.02 -29.48 24.77
CA VAL A 116 24.25 -28.67 25.71
C VAL A 116 22.77 -29.10 25.68
N ASN A 117 22.34 -29.82 26.71
CA ASN A 117 20.93 -30.18 26.84
C ASN A 117 20.09 -29.00 27.38
N THR A 118 19.24 -28.44 26.56
CA THR A 118 18.35 -27.29 26.87
C THR A 118 16.93 -27.70 27.31
N ASP A 119 16.56 -28.98 27.23
CA ASP A 119 15.17 -29.44 27.32
C ASP A 119 14.58 -29.56 28.73
N ASN A 120 15.38 -29.48 29.78
CA ASN A 120 14.95 -29.83 31.14
C ASN A 120 14.54 -28.68 32.05
N ILE A 121 14.36 -27.44 31.49
CA ILE A 121 14.06 -26.29 32.33
C ILE A 121 12.59 -25.87 32.15
N LYS A 122 11.80 -26.10 33.20
CA LYS A 122 10.39 -25.64 33.26
C LYS A 122 10.33 -24.23 33.85
N PHE A 123 9.89 -23.27 33.05
CA PHE A 123 9.60 -21.91 33.52
C PHE A 123 8.13 -21.77 33.89
N LYS A 124 7.83 -21.18 35.06
CA LYS A 124 6.45 -20.98 35.52
C LYS A 124 5.70 -19.88 34.76
N LYS A 125 6.40 -18.94 34.12
CA LYS A 125 5.82 -17.85 33.34
C LYS A 125 6.28 -17.95 31.88
N MET A 126 5.36 -17.70 30.96
CA MET A 126 5.75 -17.44 29.56
C MET A 126 6.31 -16.02 29.49
N LEU A 127 7.58 -15.92 29.18
CA LEU A 127 8.26 -14.63 28.98
C LEU A 127 8.21 -14.26 27.50
N SER A 128 8.17 -12.95 27.24
CA SER A 128 8.30 -12.43 25.88
C SER A 128 9.73 -12.61 25.34
N SER A 129 9.86 -12.61 24.02
CA SER A 129 11.18 -12.67 23.36
C SER A 129 12.12 -11.56 23.86
N LYS A 130 11.59 -10.34 24.05
CA LYS A 130 12.32 -9.21 24.62
C LYS A 130 12.87 -9.51 26.02
N GLN A 131 12.08 -10.16 26.88
CA GLN A 131 12.50 -10.50 28.24
C GLN A 131 13.59 -11.58 28.22
N TRP A 132 13.48 -12.57 27.34
CA TRP A 132 14.52 -13.58 27.15
C TRP A 132 15.81 -12.99 26.59
N MET A 133 15.71 -12.08 25.63
CA MET A 133 16.87 -11.37 25.09
C MET A 133 17.61 -10.56 26.17
N MET A 134 16.86 -9.86 27.03
CA MET A 134 17.48 -9.11 28.15
C MET A 134 18.21 -10.02 29.13
N LEU A 135 17.63 -11.18 29.47
CA LEU A 135 18.28 -12.16 30.35
C LEU A 135 19.54 -12.76 29.71
N TRP A 136 19.46 -13.07 28.42
CA TRP A 136 20.60 -13.56 27.65
C TRP A 136 21.76 -12.54 27.65
N GLN A 137 21.48 -11.31 27.23
CA GLN A 137 22.50 -10.24 27.18
C GLN A 137 23.13 -9.96 28.55
N GLU A 138 22.32 -9.96 29.60
CA GLU A 138 22.80 -9.72 30.96
C GLU A 138 23.72 -10.87 31.44
N CYS A 139 23.34 -12.13 31.18
CA CYS A 139 24.22 -13.26 31.51
C CYS A 139 25.51 -13.25 30.69
N GLN A 140 25.44 -12.87 29.43
CA GLN A 140 26.63 -12.73 28.59
C GLN A 140 27.59 -11.68 29.14
N ALA A 141 27.09 -10.51 29.51
CA ALA A 141 27.90 -9.44 30.12
C ALA A 141 28.58 -9.89 31.44
N ILE A 142 27.83 -10.61 32.31
CA ILE A 142 28.40 -11.16 33.57
C ILE A 142 29.51 -12.16 33.26
N SER A 143 29.35 -13.00 32.23
CA SER A 143 30.34 -13.98 31.81
C SER A 143 31.61 -13.34 31.27
N GLU A 144 31.48 -12.30 30.45
CA GLU A 144 32.60 -11.54 29.87
C GLU A 144 33.44 -10.85 30.97
N GLU A 145 32.78 -10.33 32.02
CA GLU A 145 33.45 -9.75 33.18
C GLU A 145 34.08 -10.79 34.13
N LYS A 146 34.02 -12.10 33.80
CA LYS A 146 34.48 -13.20 34.65
C LYS A 146 33.88 -13.20 36.06
N LYS A 147 32.69 -12.64 36.23
CA LYS A 147 31.93 -12.61 37.48
C LYS A 147 31.06 -13.86 37.62
N THR A 148 30.66 -14.19 38.84
CA THR A 148 29.68 -15.23 39.11
C THR A 148 28.28 -14.65 39.19
N ILE A 149 27.24 -15.46 38.87
CA ILE A 149 25.86 -15.02 39.01
C ILE A 149 25.56 -14.76 40.50
N GLY A 150 25.40 -13.46 40.79
CA GLY A 150 25.17 -12.97 42.15
C GLY A 150 23.80 -13.35 42.73
N PHE A 151 23.71 -13.34 44.05
CA PHE A 151 22.47 -13.64 44.78
C PHE A 151 21.31 -12.72 44.37
N TRP A 152 21.55 -11.43 44.18
CA TRP A 152 20.56 -10.45 43.77
C TRP A 152 19.99 -10.70 42.35
N PHE A 153 20.81 -11.18 41.42
CA PHE A 153 20.35 -11.60 40.10
C PHE A 153 19.34 -12.77 40.23
N LYS A 154 19.63 -13.77 41.04
CA LYS A 154 18.76 -14.93 41.27
C LYS A 154 17.43 -14.53 41.89
N ILE A 155 17.44 -13.64 42.90
CA ILE A 155 16.22 -13.13 43.52
C ILE A 155 15.38 -12.35 42.52
N ARG A 156 15.98 -11.44 41.74
CA ARG A 156 15.27 -10.64 40.73
C ARG A 156 14.65 -11.55 39.66
N THR A 157 15.40 -12.52 39.16
CA THR A 157 14.90 -13.46 38.14
C THR A 157 13.81 -14.35 38.68
N PHE A 158 13.85 -14.74 39.93
CA PHE A 158 12.78 -15.45 40.61
C PHE A 158 11.47 -14.64 40.66
N PHE A 159 11.52 -13.42 41.18
CA PHE A 159 10.30 -12.60 41.34
C PHE A 159 9.80 -12.02 40.03
N LYS A 160 10.69 -11.51 39.17
CA LYS A 160 10.32 -10.80 37.95
C LYS A 160 9.95 -11.76 36.80
N TYR A 161 10.75 -12.85 36.65
CA TYR A 161 10.62 -13.74 35.51
C TYR A 161 10.10 -15.13 35.88
N GLY A 162 9.93 -15.45 37.15
CA GLY A 162 9.41 -16.73 37.61
C GLY A 162 10.37 -17.91 37.42
N ILE A 163 11.69 -17.67 37.39
CA ILE A 163 12.70 -18.72 37.28
C ILE A 163 12.93 -19.30 38.67
N THR A 164 12.28 -20.45 38.96
CA THR A 164 12.24 -21.04 40.32
C THR A 164 13.35 -22.03 40.61
N HIS A 165 14.01 -22.56 39.59
CA HIS A 165 15.04 -23.59 39.75
C HIS A 165 16.42 -22.98 39.99
N TRP A 166 16.80 -22.84 41.28
CA TRP A 166 18.10 -22.28 41.64
C TRP A 166 19.30 -23.19 41.24
N SER A 167 19.08 -24.49 41.07
CA SER A 167 20.06 -25.42 40.50
C SER A 167 20.49 -25.06 39.08
N PHE A 168 19.62 -24.40 38.31
CA PHE A 168 19.95 -23.90 36.97
C PHE A 168 21.15 -22.96 36.97
N TYR A 169 21.24 -22.07 37.97
CA TYR A 169 22.36 -21.11 38.08
C TYR A 169 23.67 -21.73 38.63
N LYS A 170 23.69 -23.04 38.91
CA LYS A 170 24.91 -23.76 39.24
C LYS A 170 25.62 -24.39 38.02
N GLN A 171 24.93 -24.34 36.86
CA GLN A 171 25.49 -24.80 35.59
C GLN A 171 26.58 -23.85 35.08
N GLU A 172 27.34 -24.29 34.09
CA GLU A 172 28.30 -23.45 33.37
C GLU A 172 27.60 -22.29 32.69
N PHE A 173 28.24 -21.11 32.63
CA PHE A 173 27.68 -19.93 32.00
C PHE A 173 27.27 -20.15 30.54
N SER A 174 28.08 -20.90 29.79
CA SER A 174 27.79 -21.31 28.43
C SER A 174 26.41 -21.95 28.31
N LYS A 175 26.09 -22.90 29.18
CA LYS A 175 24.79 -23.59 29.20
C LYS A 175 23.63 -22.68 29.56
N ILE A 176 23.82 -21.74 30.51
CA ILE A 176 22.79 -20.77 30.90
C ILE A 176 22.52 -19.81 29.77
N ILE A 177 23.53 -19.26 29.12
CA ILE A 177 23.44 -18.34 27.98
C ILE A 177 22.71 -19.03 26.82
N THR A 178 23.16 -20.24 26.44
CA THR A 178 22.56 -21.04 25.36
C THR A 178 21.08 -21.35 25.64
N THR A 179 20.74 -21.64 26.91
CA THR A 179 19.33 -21.87 27.29
C THR A 179 18.46 -20.59 27.10
N PHE A 180 18.96 -19.44 27.55
CA PHE A 180 18.19 -18.19 27.37
C PHE A 180 18.07 -17.81 25.89
N GLN A 181 19.10 -18.08 25.10
CA GLN A 181 19.07 -17.87 23.65
C GLN A 181 18.06 -18.82 22.98
N ALA A 182 18.03 -20.10 23.36
CA ALA A 182 17.02 -21.05 22.86
C ALA A 182 15.60 -20.61 23.20
N MET A 183 15.37 -20.10 24.42
CA MET A 183 14.07 -19.59 24.85
C MET A 183 13.68 -18.30 24.11
N TYR A 184 14.66 -17.46 23.79
CA TYR A 184 14.44 -16.28 22.94
C TYR A 184 13.91 -16.69 21.56
N TYR A 185 14.57 -17.62 20.86
CA TYR A 185 14.13 -18.09 19.55
C TYR A 185 12.71 -18.67 19.60
N LYS A 186 12.42 -19.56 20.55
CA LYS A 186 11.09 -20.15 20.73
C LYS A 186 10.01 -19.10 21.00
N ALA A 187 10.29 -18.11 21.85
CA ALA A 187 9.34 -17.05 22.18
C ALA A 187 9.11 -16.12 20.98
N LYS A 188 10.18 -15.75 20.26
CA LYS A 188 10.13 -14.86 19.10
C LYS A 188 9.38 -15.50 17.92
N GLU A 189 9.65 -16.78 17.64
CA GLU A 189 8.94 -17.55 16.62
C GLU A 189 7.44 -17.63 16.93
N LYS A 190 7.09 -17.89 18.19
CA LYS A 190 5.68 -17.91 18.62
C LYS A 190 5.01 -16.54 18.45
N GLU A 191 5.65 -15.46 18.90
CA GLU A 191 5.14 -14.09 18.78
C GLU A 191 4.92 -13.69 17.31
N LEU A 192 5.87 -14.03 16.41
CA LEU A 192 5.73 -13.76 14.98
C LEU A 192 4.62 -14.60 14.35
N SER A 193 4.53 -15.87 14.70
CA SER A 193 3.48 -16.76 14.18
C SER A 193 2.09 -16.32 14.63
N GLU A 194 1.91 -15.87 15.88
CA GLU A 194 0.66 -15.32 16.37
C GLU A 194 0.28 -14.03 15.63
N GLN A 195 1.23 -13.10 15.44
CA GLN A 195 0.97 -11.86 14.69
C GLN A 195 0.62 -12.13 13.22
N ILE A 196 1.29 -13.09 12.58
CA ILE A 196 0.99 -13.51 11.21
C ILE A 196 -0.43 -14.07 11.15
N SER A 197 -0.79 -14.98 12.06
CA SER A 197 -2.12 -15.59 12.12
C SER A 197 -3.23 -14.56 12.32
N ASP A 198 -3.01 -13.58 13.21
CA ASP A 198 -3.98 -12.49 13.46
C ASP A 198 -4.22 -11.64 12.21
N ILE A 199 -3.13 -11.28 11.50
CA ILE A 199 -3.24 -10.48 10.27
C ILE A 199 -3.90 -11.30 9.15
N GLU A 200 -3.53 -12.57 8.98
CA GLU A 200 -4.16 -13.46 8.00
C GLU A 200 -5.66 -13.63 8.27
N GLY A 201 -6.04 -13.78 9.54
CA GLY A 201 -7.43 -13.83 9.95
C GLY A 201 -8.19 -12.57 9.56
N TYR A 202 -7.60 -11.39 9.79
CA TYR A 202 -8.19 -10.12 9.37
C TYR A 202 -8.34 -10.03 7.84
N LEU A 203 -7.27 -10.32 7.09
CA LEU A 203 -7.27 -10.21 5.63
C LEU A 203 -8.29 -11.17 4.97
N ASN A 204 -8.45 -12.37 5.53
CA ASN A 204 -9.45 -13.34 5.06
C ASN A 204 -10.90 -12.89 5.31
N GLY A 205 -11.12 -12.03 6.31
CA GLY A 205 -12.43 -11.47 6.63
C GLY A 205 -12.80 -10.21 5.83
N VAL A 206 -11.88 -9.64 5.06
CA VAL A 206 -12.16 -8.46 4.24
C VAL A 206 -12.95 -8.85 3.00
N ASP A 207 -13.97 -8.05 2.67
CA ASP A 207 -14.79 -8.25 1.48
C ASP A 207 -13.94 -8.16 0.21
N LYS A 208 -14.01 -9.21 -0.62
CA LYS A 208 -13.28 -9.31 -1.88
C LYS A 208 -13.72 -8.27 -2.92
N HIS A 209 -14.93 -7.75 -2.78
CA HIS A 209 -15.50 -6.75 -3.69
C HIS A 209 -15.23 -5.30 -3.23
N LEU A 210 -14.54 -5.11 -2.10
CA LEU A 210 -14.30 -3.76 -1.54
C LEU A 210 -13.67 -2.79 -2.55
N LEU A 211 -12.73 -3.25 -3.37
CA LEU A 211 -12.10 -2.43 -4.41
C LEU A 211 -13.08 -2.11 -5.54
N ASP A 212 -13.82 -3.10 -6.01
CA ASP A 212 -14.81 -2.92 -7.08
C ASP A 212 -15.92 -1.97 -6.63
N ASP A 213 -16.44 -2.16 -5.43
CA ASP A 213 -17.45 -1.27 -4.83
C ASP A 213 -16.95 0.15 -4.67
N LEU A 214 -15.70 0.35 -4.24
CA LEU A 214 -15.08 1.67 -4.16
C LEU A 214 -14.97 2.33 -5.54
N CYS A 215 -14.55 1.57 -6.55
CA CYS A 215 -14.47 2.04 -7.93
C CYS A 215 -15.85 2.43 -8.48
N ASP A 216 -16.85 1.59 -8.28
CA ASP A 216 -18.20 1.81 -8.77
C ASP A 216 -18.86 3.02 -8.08
N ASN A 217 -18.79 3.12 -6.75
CA ASN A 217 -19.29 4.27 -6.00
C ASN A 217 -18.57 5.57 -6.40
N SER A 218 -17.25 5.50 -6.59
CA SER A 218 -16.46 6.66 -7.05
C SER A 218 -16.85 7.09 -8.46
N MET A 219 -17.17 6.13 -9.34
CA MET A 219 -17.63 6.40 -10.70
C MET A 219 -19.02 7.04 -10.71
N VAL A 220 -19.95 6.54 -9.89
CA VAL A 220 -21.30 7.14 -9.72
C VAL A 220 -21.16 8.58 -9.26
N LEU A 221 -20.34 8.85 -8.24
CA LEU A 221 -20.11 10.21 -7.75
C LEU A 221 -19.44 11.12 -8.80
N LEU A 222 -18.50 10.58 -9.58
CA LEU A 222 -17.86 11.33 -10.68
C LEU A 222 -18.88 11.69 -11.77
N LYS A 223 -19.69 10.73 -12.20
CA LYS A 223 -20.71 10.92 -13.23
C LYS A 223 -21.75 11.96 -12.80
N ASP A 224 -22.26 11.89 -11.56
CA ASP A 224 -23.20 12.90 -11.03
C ASP A 224 -22.59 14.32 -11.06
N LYS A 225 -21.31 14.45 -10.66
CA LYS A 225 -20.62 15.75 -10.71
C LYS A 225 -20.43 16.26 -12.14
N LEU A 226 -20.11 15.37 -13.09
CA LEU A 226 -19.98 15.75 -14.48
C LEU A 226 -21.33 16.16 -15.06
N ALA A 227 -22.41 15.42 -14.77
CA ALA A 227 -23.75 15.77 -15.17
C ALA A 227 -24.11 17.17 -14.69
N ARG A 228 -23.92 17.46 -13.39
CA ARG A 228 -24.23 18.82 -12.84
C ARG A 228 -23.33 19.92 -13.42
N ARG A 229 -22.10 19.62 -13.82
CA ARG A 229 -21.17 20.58 -14.42
C ARG A 229 -21.62 21.01 -15.83
N TYR A 230 -22.09 20.04 -16.62
CA TYR A 230 -22.41 20.25 -18.03
C TYR A 230 -23.91 20.39 -18.30
N GLU A 231 -24.77 20.23 -17.29
CA GLU A 231 -26.20 20.42 -17.37
C GLU A 231 -26.53 21.85 -17.81
N GLY A 232 -27.42 21.99 -18.78
CA GLY A 232 -27.83 23.29 -19.33
C GLY A 232 -26.95 23.83 -20.46
N ASN A 233 -25.92 23.09 -20.87
CA ASN A 233 -25.16 23.40 -22.07
C ASN A 233 -25.76 22.64 -23.25
N ASP A 234 -26.48 23.33 -24.11
CA ASP A 234 -27.17 22.73 -25.27
C ASP A 234 -26.20 22.35 -26.41
N SER A 235 -25.03 22.97 -26.46
CA SER A 235 -24.04 22.69 -27.48
C SER A 235 -22.63 22.69 -26.91
N ARG A 236 -21.79 21.82 -27.44
CA ARG A 236 -20.39 21.70 -27.10
C ARG A 236 -19.56 22.59 -28.02
N ARG A 237 -18.58 23.27 -27.45
CA ARG A 237 -17.65 24.06 -28.23
C ARG A 237 -16.73 23.13 -29.04
N VAL A 238 -16.76 23.23 -30.36
CA VAL A 238 -15.84 22.56 -31.26
C VAL A 238 -14.56 23.42 -31.38
N ILE A 239 -13.41 22.78 -31.20
CA ILE A 239 -12.09 23.42 -31.17
C ILE A 239 -11.40 23.17 -32.50
N SER A 240 -10.91 24.25 -33.17
CA SER A 240 -10.13 24.13 -34.38
C SER A 240 -8.65 23.85 -34.05
N GLU A 241 -7.87 23.38 -35.03
CA GLU A 241 -6.43 23.12 -34.87
C GLU A 241 -5.68 24.38 -34.40
N ASP A 242 -6.01 25.55 -34.95
CA ASP A 242 -5.43 26.84 -34.54
C ASP A 242 -5.78 27.23 -33.10
N ASN A 243 -6.98 26.89 -32.64
CA ASN A 243 -7.47 27.22 -31.31
C ASN A 243 -6.86 26.32 -30.21
N LEU A 244 -6.33 25.13 -30.55
CA LEU A 244 -5.58 24.30 -29.60
C LEU A 244 -4.44 25.08 -28.94
N TRP A 245 -3.77 25.96 -29.68
CA TRP A 245 -2.69 26.78 -29.17
C TRP A 245 -3.14 28.14 -28.63
N LYS A 246 -4.03 28.81 -29.34
CA LYS A 246 -4.46 30.17 -28.97
C LYS A 246 -5.35 30.19 -27.73
N GLU A 247 -6.09 29.09 -27.49
CA GLU A 247 -7.11 28.99 -26.46
C GLU A 247 -6.89 27.77 -25.54
N SER A 248 -5.63 27.44 -25.28
CA SER A 248 -5.24 26.23 -24.52
C SER A 248 -5.95 26.10 -23.17
N ASN A 249 -6.20 27.21 -22.46
CA ASN A 249 -6.94 27.20 -21.20
C ASN A 249 -8.42 26.84 -21.35
N ASP A 250 -9.04 27.22 -22.47
CA ASP A 250 -10.43 26.87 -22.75
C ASP A 250 -10.53 25.43 -23.24
N VAL A 251 -9.50 24.94 -23.96
CA VAL A 251 -9.35 23.50 -24.28
C VAL A 251 -9.30 22.69 -23.00
N LEU A 252 -8.53 23.08 -21.99
CA LEU A 252 -8.44 22.38 -20.71
C LEU A 252 -9.73 22.45 -19.87
N LYS A 253 -10.50 23.50 -19.99
CA LYS A 253 -11.82 23.56 -19.34
C LYS A 253 -12.78 22.55 -19.95
N GLU A 254 -12.73 22.38 -21.27
CA GLU A 254 -13.59 21.45 -22.01
C GLU A 254 -13.07 20.00 -21.91
N TYR A 255 -11.75 19.82 -22.04
CA TYR A 255 -11.06 18.54 -22.01
C TYR A 255 -10.03 18.53 -20.89
N PRO A 256 -10.43 18.28 -19.64
CA PRO A 256 -9.53 18.29 -18.50
C PRO A 256 -8.54 17.13 -18.46
N VAL A 257 -8.67 16.13 -19.33
CA VAL A 257 -7.76 14.99 -19.47
C VAL A 257 -7.06 15.08 -20.82
N ILE A 258 -5.75 15.29 -20.80
CA ILE A 258 -4.92 15.35 -22.02
C ILE A 258 -4.07 14.09 -22.11
N LEU A 259 -4.18 13.40 -23.23
CA LEU A 259 -3.40 12.21 -23.56
C LEU A 259 -2.33 12.55 -24.57
N SER A 260 -1.07 12.24 -24.29
CA SER A 260 0.05 12.60 -25.14
C SER A 260 1.20 11.62 -25.00
N THR A 261 2.16 11.64 -25.94
CA THR A 261 3.42 10.94 -25.74
C THR A 261 4.36 11.78 -24.88
N THR A 262 5.33 11.13 -24.20
CA THR A 262 6.39 11.82 -23.45
C THR A 262 7.11 12.86 -24.30
N PHE A 263 7.39 12.53 -25.55
CA PHE A 263 8.02 13.45 -26.51
C PHE A 263 7.16 14.67 -26.84
N SER A 264 5.85 14.48 -27.01
CA SER A 264 4.91 15.55 -27.42
C SER A 264 4.25 16.25 -26.23
N SER A 265 4.53 15.83 -25.00
CA SER A 265 3.84 16.34 -23.79
C SER A 265 3.94 17.86 -23.64
N ARG A 266 5.12 18.44 -23.89
CA ARG A 266 5.35 19.90 -23.80
C ARG A 266 4.66 20.69 -24.93
N ASN A 267 4.39 20.02 -26.05
CA ASN A 267 3.83 20.63 -27.26
C ASN A 267 2.38 20.20 -27.52
N SER A 268 1.75 19.52 -26.56
CA SER A 268 0.34 19.12 -26.67
C SER A 268 -0.58 20.35 -26.70
N LEU A 269 -0.32 21.32 -25.82
CA LEU A 269 -0.87 22.67 -25.77
C LEU A 269 0.26 23.70 -25.64
N THR A 270 -0.05 24.97 -25.33
CA THR A 270 0.99 25.99 -25.12
C THR A 270 1.86 25.69 -23.89
N ALA A 271 3.06 26.24 -23.88
CA ALA A 271 4.04 26.05 -22.80
C ALA A 271 3.60 26.64 -21.46
N ASP A 272 2.66 27.57 -21.46
CA ASP A 272 2.14 28.23 -20.25
C ASP A 272 1.08 27.42 -19.52
N VAL A 273 0.65 26.29 -20.11
CA VAL A 273 -0.34 25.40 -19.51
C VAL A 273 0.30 24.58 -18.39
N VAL A 274 -0.30 24.65 -17.19
CA VAL A 274 0.10 23.85 -16.03
C VAL A 274 -1.00 22.85 -15.71
N TYR A 275 -0.62 21.58 -15.62
CA TYR A 275 -1.52 20.49 -15.20
C TYR A 275 -1.42 20.28 -13.71
N ASP A 276 -2.55 19.99 -13.06
CA ASP A 276 -2.57 19.64 -11.64
C ASP A 276 -1.95 18.25 -11.36
N TYR A 277 -2.09 17.33 -12.31
CA TYR A 277 -1.56 15.96 -12.20
C TYR A 277 -0.91 15.54 -13.51
N LEU A 278 0.23 14.86 -13.37
CA LEU A 278 0.91 14.16 -14.46
C LEU A 278 0.98 12.67 -14.12
N ILE A 279 0.45 11.84 -15.01
CA ILE A 279 0.53 10.38 -14.94
C ILE A 279 1.47 9.92 -16.05
N MET A 280 2.57 9.28 -15.69
CA MET A 280 3.54 8.71 -16.64
C MET A 280 3.48 7.19 -16.58
N ASP A 281 3.28 6.57 -17.73
CA ASP A 281 3.38 5.14 -17.93
C ASP A 281 4.79 4.82 -18.43
N GLU A 282 5.40 3.76 -17.88
CA GLU A 282 6.79 3.36 -18.20
C GLU A 282 7.83 4.49 -17.96
N ALA A 283 7.85 5.06 -16.77
CA ALA A 283 8.74 6.16 -16.38
C ALA A 283 10.20 5.74 -16.12
N SER A 284 10.66 4.61 -16.66
CA SER A 284 12.02 4.08 -16.52
C SER A 284 12.99 4.66 -17.53
#